data_b6de1a03f50700ec1ad89ef53ef8ee09
#
_entry.id   b6de1a03f50700ec1ad89ef53ef8ee09
#
_cell.length_a   1.000
_cell.length_b   1.000
_cell.length_c   1.000
_cell.angle_alpha   90.00
_cell.angle_beta   90.00
_cell.angle_gamma   90.00
#
_symmetry.space_group_name_H-M   'P 1'
#
loop_
_entity.id
_entity.type
_entity.pdbx_description
1 polymer ?
#
loop_
_entity_poly.entity_id
_entity_poly.type
_entity_poly.pdbx_seq_one_letter_code
_entity_poly.pdbx_strand_id
1 'polypeptide(L)'
;MPRNKGEAPMSNETFVILLAAAGGAVIWWGSASLPRADRQILASVPLRRRSESLWTGMNITYYGLILATAQCAAVTLFCILMGSLGYPLRTVVLPSAAMIAVCAPSARLIARLVEKKRNTFTVGGATFAGFIAAPLIISGINTSGLAFLPVMPTLAALAGSYAVGEGMGRLGCMSFGCCYGKPLDRCRPRFARLFSPFTTRFSGRLKKAAYEGGLDGVPLIPVQTLTSVICFAAGLMSAYLFLEGRFGASFLVALLVTQAWRFVSEFLRLDHRGAGKVSIYQLMSLVMAACSFLLVFTIGKIPAVPVPVLSKGFASVSGASYLIFIETLWVMMFLFLGRSTVTASELFFYVRRDRV
;
A
#
# COMPACT_ATOMS: atom_id res chain seq x y z
N MET A 1 -6.10 16.07 -43.48
CA MET A 1 -5.61 16.17 -42.09
C MET A 1 -4.19 15.62 -42.05
N PRO A 2 -3.18 16.38 -41.63
CA PRO A 2 -1.82 15.90 -41.60
C PRO A 2 -1.68 14.81 -40.52
N ARG A 3 -1.19 13.63 -40.90
CA ARG A 3 -0.70 12.63 -39.95
C ARG A 3 0.43 13.28 -39.13
N ASN A 4 0.15 13.55 -37.88
CA ASN A 4 1.19 13.88 -36.90
C ASN A 4 2.24 12.76 -36.98
N LYS A 5 3.46 13.09 -37.37
CA LYS A 5 4.61 12.19 -37.26
C LYS A 5 4.90 12.05 -35.76
N GLY A 6 4.15 11.13 -35.14
CA GLY A 6 4.10 10.93 -33.71
C GLY A 6 5.27 10.08 -33.24
N GLU A 7 5.67 10.40 -32.07
CA GLU A 7 6.51 9.63 -31.17
C GLU A 7 6.14 8.15 -31.20
N ALA A 8 7.12 7.28 -31.29
CA ALA A 8 6.88 5.84 -31.21
C ALA A 8 6.15 5.54 -29.88
N PRO A 9 5.11 4.72 -29.90
CA PRO A 9 4.36 4.42 -28.69
C PRO A 9 5.32 3.82 -27.66
N MET A 10 5.24 4.30 -26.40
CA MET A 10 6.05 3.81 -25.28
C MET A 10 5.87 2.29 -25.13
N SER A 11 6.98 1.54 -25.11
CA SER A 11 6.94 0.09 -24.95
C SER A 11 6.56 -0.30 -23.49
N ASN A 12 6.08 -1.54 -23.30
CA ASN A 12 5.74 -2.09 -21.98
C ASN A 12 6.96 -2.09 -21.06
N GLU A 13 8.15 -2.43 -21.59
CA GLU A 13 9.42 -2.42 -20.85
C GLU A 13 9.78 -1.01 -20.40
N THR A 14 9.71 -0.04 -21.31
CA THR A 14 10.01 1.37 -21.00
C THR A 14 9.10 1.88 -19.89
N PHE A 15 7.80 1.58 -19.94
CA PHE A 15 6.86 1.95 -18.88
C PHE A 15 7.27 1.37 -17.51
N VAL A 16 7.56 0.07 -17.47
CA VAL A 16 7.92 -0.61 -16.22
C VAL A 16 9.27 -0.11 -15.69
N ILE A 17 10.25 0.16 -16.56
CA ILE A 17 11.56 0.72 -16.17
C ILE A 17 11.39 2.13 -15.58
N LEU A 18 10.60 2.99 -16.21
CA LEU A 18 10.33 4.34 -15.68
C LEU A 18 9.61 4.29 -14.34
N LEU A 19 8.63 3.41 -14.21
CA LEU A 19 7.93 3.20 -12.94
C LEU A 19 8.88 2.64 -11.86
N ALA A 20 9.79 1.72 -12.23
CA ALA A 20 10.81 1.18 -11.35
C ALA A 20 11.79 2.26 -10.88
N ALA A 21 12.25 3.12 -11.79
CA ALA A 21 13.16 4.21 -11.45
C ALA A 21 12.50 5.23 -10.51
N ALA A 22 11.28 5.67 -10.83
CA ALA A 22 10.55 6.63 -10.01
C ALA A 22 10.21 6.08 -8.63
N GLY A 23 9.62 4.88 -8.56
CA GLY A 23 9.27 4.25 -7.30
C GLY A 23 10.50 3.83 -6.49
N GLY A 24 11.56 3.35 -7.14
CA GLY A 24 12.84 3.04 -6.52
C GLY A 24 13.47 4.26 -5.85
N ALA A 25 13.47 5.42 -6.54
CA ALA A 25 13.93 6.68 -5.97
C ALA A 25 13.13 7.11 -4.74
N VAL A 26 11.79 6.96 -4.78
CA VAL A 26 10.91 7.26 -3.64
C VAL A 26 11.16 6.30 -2.48
N ILE A 27 11.33 5.00 -2.73
CA ILE A 27 11.63 4.00 -1.70
C ILE A 27 13.00 4.29 -1.07
N TRP A 28 14.01 4.60 -1.87
CA TRP A 28 15.34 4.97 -1.38
C TRP A 28 15.30 6.21 -0.50
N TRP A 29 14.69 7.30 -1.00
CA TRP A 29 14.50 8.54 -0.21
C TRP A 29 13.74 8.30 1.07
N GLY A 30 12.62 7.56 1.00
CA GLY A 30 11.78 7.26 2.15
C GLY A 30 12.51 6.44 3.21
N SER A 31 13.30 5.44 2.78
CA SER A 31 14.09 4.60 3.69
C SER A 31 15.17 5.39 4.44
N ALA A 32 15.75 6.41 3.81
CA ALA A 32 16.78 7.25 4.41
C ALA A 32 16.21 8.38 5.31
N SER A 33 15.04 8.94 4.96
CA SER A 33 14.53 10.16 5.59
C SER A 33 13.41 9.92 6.61
N LEU A 34 12.47 9.00 6.34
CA LEU A 34 11.26 8.83 7.14
C LEU A 34 11.46 8.28 8.55
N PRO A 35 12.53 7.52 8.90
CA PRO A 35 12.77 7.09 10.27
C PRO A 35 13.06 8.23 11.25
N ARG A 36 13.38 9.45 10.77
CA ARG A 36 13.73 10.62 11.60
C ARG A 36 12.54 11.15 12.38
N ALA A 37 12.80 11.80 13.52
CA ALA A 37 11.79 12.37 14.43
C ALA A 37 10.89 13.41 13.75
N ASP A 38 11.47 14.28 12.90
CA ASP A 38 10.78 15.35 12.18
C ASP A 38 9.86 14.86 11.04
N ARG A 39 9.94 13.58 10.70
CA ARG A 39 9.15 12.95 9.62
C ARG A 39 7.97 12.11 10.10
N GLN A 40 7.35 12.49 11.21
CA GLN A 40 6.17 11.80 11.74
C GLN A 40 4.92 12.67 11.73
N ILE A 41 5.00 13.87 12.29
CA ILE A 41 3.90 14.83 12.35
C ILE A 41 4.07 15.84 11.22
N LEU A 42 3.06 15.96 10.37
CA LEU A 42 3.02 16.91 9.25
C LEU A 42 2.50 18.27 9.72
N ALA A 43 1.43 18.26 10.53
CA ALA A 43 0.78 19.44 11.07
C ALA A 43 0.01 19.07 12.34
N SER A 44 -0.32 20.09 13.13
CA SER A 44 -1.24 19.95 14.27
C SER A 44 -2.37 20.96 14.13
N VAL A 45 -3.61 20.49 14.26
CA VAL A 45 -4.82 21.30 14.14
C VAL A 45 -5.45 21.49 15.52
N PRO A 46 -5.75 22.72 15.96
CA PRO A 46 -6.39 22.96 17.24
C PRO A 46 -7.81 22.36 17.25
N LEU A 47 -8.14 21.58 18.30
CA LEU A 47 -9.45 20.94 18.46
C LEU A 47 -10.25 21.54 19.60
N ARG A 48 -9.65 21.65 20.79
CA ARG A 48 -10.34 22.06 22.00
C ARG A 48 -9.49 23.04 22.78
N ARG A 49 -10.07 24.17 23.15
CA ARG A 49 -9.48 25.17 24.04
C ARG A 49 -9.43 24.62 25.48
N ARG A 50 -8.27 24.68 26.12
CA ARG A 50 -8.06 24.33 27.53
C ARG A 50 -7.96 25.57 28.42
N SER A 51 -7.30 26.63 27.91
CA SER A 51 -7.21 27.94 28.56
C SER A 51 -7.19 29.02 27.50
N GLU A 52 -6.99 30.27 27.88
CA GLU A 52 -6.97 31.41 26.93
C GLU A 52 -5.96 31.22 25.79
N SER A 53 -4.80 30.70 26.07
CA SER A 53 -3.72 30.53 25.09
C SER A 53 -3.39 29.08 24.74
N LEU A 54 -3.92 28.09 25.49
CA LEU A 54 -3.58 26.67 25.34
C LEU A 54 -4.72 25.88 24.73
N TRP A 55 -4.39 25.15 23.65
CA TRP A 55 -5.32 24.28 22.93
C TRP A 55 -4.80 22.85 22.82
N THR A 56 -5.69 21.88 22.94
CA THR A 56 -5.36 20.50 22.54
C THR A 56 -5.46 20.37 21.04
N GLY A 57 -4.41 19.85 20.42
CA GLY A 57 -4.32 19.67 18.97
C GLY A 57 -4.44 18.23 18.54
N MET A 58 -5.00 18.04 17.35
CA MET A 58 -4.99 16.77 16.62
C MET A 58 -3.82 16.77 15.64
N ASN A 59 -3.02 15.71 15.66
CA ASN A 59 -1.89 15.57 14.76
C ASN A 59 -2.31 14.97 13.42
N ILE A 60 -1.90 15.64 12.36
CA ILE A 60 -1.92 15.13 10.99
C ILE A 60 -0.53 14.55 10.68
N THR A 61 -0.49 13.35 10.10
CA THR A 61 0.73 12.54 10.04
C THR A 61 1.23 12.33 8.60
N TYR A 62 2.54 12.20 8.44
CA TYR A 62 3.16 11.69 7.21
C TYR A 62 2.67 10.27 6.86
N TYR A 63 2.34 9.45 7.87
CA TYR A 63 1.74 8.13 7.66
C TYR A 63 0.51 8.21 6.77
N GLY A 64 -0.44 9.06 7.07
CA GLY A 64 -1.65 9.21 6.28
C GLY A 64 -1.42 9.80 4.90
N LEU A 65 -0.52 10.78 4.79
CA LEU A 65 -0.11 11.35 3.51
C LEU A 65 0.43 10.26 2.56
N ILE A 66 1.37 9.46 3.07
CA ILE A 66 2.02 8.40 2.29
C ILE A 66 1.02 7.30 1.91
N LEU A 67 0.17 6.88 2.87
CA LEU A 67 -0.82 5.83 2.56
C LEU A 67 -1.87 6.29 1.54
N ALA A 68 -2.37 7.52 1.65
CA ALA A 68 -3.30 8.07 0.67
C ALA A 68 -2.67 8.12 -0.73
N THR A 69 -1.41 8.58 -0.82
CA THR A 69 -0.67 8.62 -2.08
C THR A 69 -0.39 7.22 -2.64
N ALA A 70 0.01 6.26 -1.79
CA ALA A 70 0.23 4.87 -2.20
C ALA A 70 -1.07 4.19 -2.69
N GLN A 71 -2.19 4.48 -2.04
CA GLN A 71 -3.51 3.98 -2.45
C GLN A 71 -3.91 4.54 -3.82
N CYS A 72 -3.71 5.85 -4.03
CA CYS A 72 -3.99 6.48 -5.32
C CYS A 72 -3.06 5.95 -6.42
N ALA A 73 -1.78 5.74 -6.15
CA ALA A 73 -0.85 5.12 -7.10
C ALA A 73 -1.30 3.70 -7.49
N ALA A 74 -1.77 2.89 -6.52
CA ALA A 74 -2.33 1.57 -6.80
C ALA A 74 -3.58 1.64 -7.67
N VAL A 75 -4.52 2.54 -7.35
CA VAL A 75 -5.75 2.72 -8.14
C VAL A 75 -5.43 3.24 -9.54
N THR A 76 -4.47 4.16 -9.69
CA THR A 76 -3.99 4.64 -10.99
C THR A 76 -3.45 3.50 -11.83
N LEU A 77 -2.59 2.65 -11.26
CA LEU A 77 -2.06 1.48 -11.97
C LEU A 77 -3.19 0.54 -12.38
N PHE A 78 -4.16 0.28 -11.50
CA PHE A 78 -5.32 -0.53 -11.83
C PHE A 78 -6.12 0.06 -13.00
N CYS A 79 -6.35 1.38 -13.02
CA CYS A 79 -7.01 2.07 -14.12
C CYS A 79 -6.21 1.96 -15.43
N ILE A 80 -4.88 2.09 -15.39
CA ILE A 80 -4.02 1.94 -16.56
C ILE A 80 -4.08 0.51 -17.10
N LEU A 81 -3.97 -0.50 -16.23
CA LEU A 81 -4.00 -1.90 -16.65
C LEU A 81 -5.36 -2.27 -17.25
N MET A 82 -6.46 -1.97 -16.60
CA MET A 82 -7.80 -2.24 -17.15
C MET A 82 -8.12 -1.38 -18.35
N GLY A 83 -7.69 -0.11 -18.36
CA GLY A 83 -7.79 0.78 -19.50
C GLY A 83 -7.03 0.28 -20.73
N SER A 84 -5.88 -0.41 -20.55
CA SER A 84 -5.13 -1.02 -21.64
C SER A 84 -5.92 -2.10 -22.39
N LEU A 85 -6.89 -2.73 -21.72
CA LEU A 85 -7.86 -3.66 -22.32
C LEU A 85 -9.06 -2.95 -22.96
N GLY A 86 -9.14 -1.61 -22.88
CA GLY A 86 -10.22 -0.82 -23.44
C GLY A 86 -11.43 -0.64 -22.51
N TYR A 87 -11.32 -1.00 -21.22
CA TYR A 87 -12.40 -0.77 -20.26
C TYR A 87 -12.48 0.71 -19.88
N PRO A 88 -13.67 1.34 -19.99
CA PRO A 88 -13.83 2.77 -19.64
C PRO A 88 -13.72 2.98 -18.14
N LEU A 89 -13.31 4.18 -17.73
CA LEU A 89 -13.08 4.56 -16.33
C LEU A 89 -14.29 4.22 -15.42
N ARG A 90 -15.52 4.49 -15.88
CA ARG A 90 -16.75 4.20 -15.11
C ARG A 90 -16.86 2.73 -14.69
N THR A 91 -16.41 1.80 -15.54
CA THR A 91 -16.40 0.35 -15.27
C THR A 91 -15.31 -0.02 -14.26
N VAL A 92 -14.16 0.68 -14.30
CA VAL A 92 -13.00 0.39 -13.46
C VAL A 92 -13.13 1.00 -12.07
N VAL A 93 -13.80 2.14 -11.94
CA VAL A 93 -14.05 2.80 -10.63
C VAL A 93 -14.88 1.93 -9.70
N LEU A 94 -15.86 1.19 -10.24
CA LEU A 94 -16.80 0.40 -9.43
C LEU A 94 -16.11 -0.70 -8.60
N PRO A 95 -15.28 -1.61 -9.18
CA PRO A 95 -14.55 -2.59 -8.37
C PRO A 95 -13.52 -1.92 -7.44
N SER A 96 -12.90 -0.80 -7.84
CA SER A 96 -11.96 -0.06 -6.98
C SER A 96 -12.64 0.46 -5.71
N ALA A 97 -13.81 1.10 -5.86
CA ALA A 97 -14.58 1.63 -4.74
C ALA A 97 -15.10 0.50 -3.83
N ALA A 98 -15.61 -0.58 -4.41
CA ALA A 98 -16.08 -1.75 -3.67
C ALA A 98 -14.93 -2.40 -2.87
N MET A 99 -13.75 -2.56 -3.47
CA MET A 99 -12.56 -3.09 -2.78
C MET A 99 -12.15 -2.21 -1.61
N ILE A 100 -12.11 -0.89 -1.78
CA ILE A 100 -11.78 0.04 -0.69
C ILE A 100 -12.82 -0.05 0.43
N ALA A 101 -14.12 -0.10 0.07
CA ALA A 101 -15.22 -0.21 1.04
C ALA A 101 -15.15 -1.50 1.88
N VAL A 102 -14.64 -2.59 1.32
CA VAL A 102 -14.43 -3.85 2.04
C VAL A 102 -13.11 -3.84 2.84
N CYS A 103 -12.00 -3.46 2.19
CA CYS A 103 -10.67 -3.57 2.80
C CYS A 103 -10.45 -2.59 3.96
N ALA A 104 -10.95 -1.36 3.87
CA ALA A 104 -10.70 -0.35 4.90
C ALA A 104 -11.33 -0.69 6.28
N PRO A 105 -12.62 -1.10 6.38
CA PRO A 105 -13.17 -1.56 7.65
C PRO A 105 -12.58 -2.89 8.11
N SER A 106 -12.29 -3.84 7.18
CA SER A 106 -11.70 -5.14 7.51
C SER A 106 -10.31 -5.00 8.13
N ALA A 107 -9.51 -3.99 7.72
CA ALA A 107 -8.22 -3.70 8.32
C ALA A 107 -8.31 -3.40 9.82
N ARG A 108 -9.35 -2.68 10.25
CA ARG A 108 -9.61 -2.38 11.67
C ARG A 108 -10.22 -3.56 12.40
N LEU A 109 -11.20 -4.22 11.79
CA LEU A 109 -11.90 -5.34 12.39
C LEU A 109 -10.96 -6.48 12.72
N ILE A 110 -10.14 -6.91 11.75
CA ILE A 110 -9.20 -8.00 11.93
C ILE A 110 -8.08 -7.62 12.93
N ALA A 111 -7.62 -6.36 12.94
CA ALA A 111 -6.68 -5.91 13.96
C ALA A 111 -7.28 -6.01 15.39
N ARG A 112 -8.57 -5.67 15.56
CA ARG A 112 -9.26 -5.79 16.85
C ARG A 112 -9.40 -7.25 17.28
N LEU A 113 -9.73 -8.14 16.37
CA LEU A 113 -9.92 -9.57 16.64
C LEU A 113 -8.61 -10.29 16.92
N VAL A 114 -7.56 -10.03 16.11
CA VAL A 114 -6.30 -10.76 16.16
C VAL A 114 -5.31 -10.15 17.16
N GLU A 115 -5.11 -8.83 17.09
CA GLU A 115 -4.11 -8.12 17.91
C GLU A 115 -4.72 -7.54 19.20
N LYS A 116 -6.04 -7.56 19.35
CA LYS A 116 -6.79 -6.95 20.47
C LYS A 116 -6.50 -5.44 20.63
N LYS A 117 -6.07 -4.77 19.57
CA LYS A 117 -5.73 -3.34 19.54
C LYS A 117 -6.85 -2.53 18.87
N ARG A 118 -7.37 -1.49 19.56
CA ARG A 118 -8.51 -0.69 19.06
C ARG A 118 -8.14 0.30 17.95
N ASN A 119 -6.92 0.86 17.99
CA ASN A 119 -6.49 1.95 17.11
C ASN A 119 -5.36 1.49 16.16
N THR A 120 -5.48 0.27 15.63
CA THR A 120 -4.48 -0.31 14.71
C THR A 120 -5.17 -0.75 13.43
N PHE A 121 -4.45 -0.58 12.31
CA PHE A 121 -4.82 -1.12 11.01
C PHE A 121 -3.89 -2.28 10.66
N THR A 122 -4.43 -3.38 10.16
CA THR A 122 -3.61 -4.48 9.66
C THR A 122 -3.77 -4.63 8.15
N VAL A 123 -2.67 -4.43 7.43
CA VAL A 123 -2.64 -4.66 5.99
C VAL A 123 -2.89 -6.14 5.67
N GLY A 124 -2.36 -7.07 6.51
CA GLY A 124 -2.58 -8.51 6.34
C GLY A 124 -4.05 -8.90 6.36
N GLY A 125 -4.82 -8.34 7.30
CA GLY A 125 -6.25 -8.56 7.38
C GLY A 125 -7.00 -7.95 6.20
N ALA A 126 -6.66 -6.71 5.82
CA ALA A 126 -7.26 -6.06 4.65
C ALA A 126 -7.03 -6.86 3.37
N THR A 127 -5.80 -7.35 3.16
CA THR A 127 -5.43 -8.16 1.99
C THR A 127 -6.20 -9.47 1.96
N PHE A 128 -6.32 -10.16 3.10
CA PHE A 128 -7.07 -11.41 3.19
C PHE A 128 -8.56 -11.20 2.88
N ALA A 129 -9.17 -10.17 3.46
CA ALA A 129 -10.56 -9.81 3.16
C ALA A 129 -10.75 -9.44 1.69
N GLY A 130 -9.83 -8.66 1.12
CA GLY A 130 -9.84 -8.27 -0.29
C GLY A 130 -9.66 -9.45 -1.23
N PHE A 131 -8.81 -10.41 -0.89
CA PHE A 131 -8.62 -11.63 -1.66
C PHE A 131 -9.90 -12.45 -1.78
N ILE A 132 -10.65 -12.59 -0.69
CA ILE A 132 -11.93 -13.28 -0.69
C ILE A 132 -13.00 -12.46 -1.42
N ALA A 133 -13.03 -11.15 -1.18
CA ALA A 133 -14.05 -10.28 -1.74
C ALA A 133 -13.91 -10.03 -3.25
N ALA A 134 -12.68 -10.00 -3.79
CA ALA A 134 -12.45 -9.63 -5.18
C ALA A 134 -13.23 -10.49 -6.19
N PRO A 135 -13.17 -11.83 -6.17
CA PRO A 135 -13.95 -12.64 -7.09
C PRO A 135 -15.47 -12.47 -6.90
N LEU A 136 -15.94 -12.26 -5.66
CA LEU A 136 -17.35 -12.02 -5.35
C LEU A 136 -17.84 -10.67 -5.88
N ILE A 137 -17.03 -9.62 -5.72
CA ILE A 137 -17.32 -8.28 -6.25
C ILE A 137 -17.41 -8.33 -7.77
N ILE A 138 -16.42 -8.96 -8.43
CA ILE A 138 -16.42 -9.10 -9.91
C ILE A 138 -17.65 -9.87 -10.37
N SER A 139 -17.97 -10.99 -9.73
CA SER A 139 -19.16 -11.78 -10.04
C SER A 139 -20.44 -10.98 -9.84
N GLY A 140 -20.56 -10.26 -8.72
CA GLY A 140 -21.72 -9.41 -8.42
C GLY A 140 -21.92 -8.28 -9.44
N ILE A 141 -20.82 -7.63 -9.87
CA ILE A 141 -20.88 -6.61 -10.93
C ILE A 141 -21.35 -7.22 -12.25
N ASN A 142 -20.81 -8.38 -12.63
CA ASN A 142 -21.17 -9.07 -13.88
C ASN A 142 -22.62 -9.54 -13.86
N THR A 143 -23.12 -10.10 -12.76
CA THR A 143 -24.50 -10.59 -12.64
C THR A 143 -25.53 -9.47 -12.52
N SER A 144 -25.15 -8.30 -11.97
CA SER A 144 -26.03 -7.13 -11.89
C SER A 144 -26.26 -6.42 -13.22
N GLY A 145 -25.49 -6.77 -14.26
CA GLY A 145 -25.55 -6.10 -15.56
C GLY A 145 -24.97 -4.68 -15.59
N LEU A 146 -24.37 -4.19 -14.47
CA LEU A 146 -23.77 -2.86 -14.41
C LEU A 146 -22.56 -2.72 -15.33
N ALA A 147 -21.76 -3.79 -15.43
CA ALA A 147 -20.60 -3.87 -16.33
C ALA A 147 -20.20 -5.34 -16.50
N PHE A 148 -19.47 -5.64 -17.58
CA PHE A 148 -18.82 -6.93 -17.75
C PHE A 148 -17.32 -6.79 -17.51
N LEU A 149 -16.80 -7.51 -16.52
CA LEU A 149 -15.39 -7.54 -16.14
C LEU A 149 -14.84 -8.97 -16.33
N PRO A 150 -13.78 -9.16 -17.12
CA PRO A 150 -13.15 -10.47 -17.26
C PRO A 150 -12.48 -10.83 -15.93
N VAL A 151 -12.83 -11.98 -15.36
CA VAL A 151 -12.45 -12.32 -13.98
C VAL A 151 -10.94 -12.36 -13.77
N MET A 152 -10.21 -13.18 -14.55
CA MET A 152 -8.76 -13.34 -14.37
C MET A 152 -7.98 -12.05 -14.65
N PRO A 153 -8.20 -11.30 -15.75
CA PRO A 153 -7.57 -10.01 -15.96
C PRO A 153 -7.84 -9.01 -14.85
N THR A 154 -9.07 -8.91 -14.35
CA THR A 154 -9.42 -8.00 -13.27
C THR A 154 -8.71 -8.38 -11.96
N LEU A 155 -8.67 -9.68 -11.63
CA LEU A 155 -7.92 -10.18 -10.46
C LEU A 155 -6.42 -9.91 -10.59
N ALA A 156 -5.84 -10.10 -11.78
CA ALA A 156 -4.43 -9.82 -12.05
C ALA A 156 -4.11 -8.32 -11.89
N ALA A 157 -4.93 -7.44 -12.45
CA ALA A 157 -4.78 -6.00 -12.31
C ALA A 157 -4.90 -5.54 -10.84
N LEU A 158 -5.88 -6.08 -10.09
CA LEU A 158 -6.04 -5.81 -8.66
C LEU A 158 -4.82 -6.28 -7.85
N ALA A 159 -4.33 -7.50 -8.11
CA ALA A 159 -3.20 -8.08 -7.39
C ALA A 159 -1.89 -7.31 -7.63
N GLY A 160 -1.59 -6.96 -8.89
CA GLY A 160 -0.41 -6.17 -9.25
C GLY A 160 -0.44 -4.76 -8.64
N SER A 161 -1.60 -4.11 -8.75
CA SER A 161 -1.82 -2.77 -8.16
C SER A 161 -1.74 -2.79 -6.63
N TYR A 162 -2.31 -3.82 -5.98
CA TYR A 162 -2.14 -4.05 -4.55
C TYR A 162 -0.66 -4.17 -4.16
N ALA A 163 0.12 -4.96 -4.90
CA ALA A 163 1.54 -5.16 -4.59
C ALA A 163 2.34 -3.86 -4.67
N VAL A 164 2.10 -3.01 -5.69
CA VAL A 164 2.66 -1.65 -5.79
C VAL A 164 2.21 -0.79 -4.60
N GLY A 165 0.91 -0.77 -4.30
CA GLY A 165 0.34 0.00 -3.19
C GLY A 165 0.89 -0.44 -1.83
N GLU A 166 1.05 -1.75 -1.58
CA GLU A 166 1.67 -2.26 -0.34
C GLU A 166 3.14 -1.83 -0.25
N GLY A 167 3.91 -1.97 -1.34
CA GLY A 167 5.31 -1.57 -1.38
C GLY A 167 5.49 -0.09 -1.02
N MET A 168 4.75 0.80 -1.68
CA MET A 168 4.79 2.24 -1.41
C MET A 168 4.21 2.60 -0.04
N GLY A 169 3.14 1.93 0.39
CA GLY A 169 2.49 2.18 1.68
C GLY A 169 3.38 1.84 2.89
N ARG A 170 4.37 0.94 2.74
CA ARG A 170 5.32 0.63 3.82
C ARG A 170 6.21 1.81 4.23
N LEU A 171 6.36 2.79 3.37
CA LEU A 171 7.00 4.06 3.72
C LEU A 171 6.23 4.80 4.84
N GLY A 172 4.91 4.69 4.87
CA GLY A 172 4.10 5.18 5.99
C GLY A 172 4.48 4.50 7.31
N CYS A 173 4.72 3.18 7.29
CA CYS A 173 5.18 2.45 8.48
C CYS A 173 6.56 2.95 8.96
N MET A 174 7.46 3.36 8.06
CA MET A 174 8.74 3.99 8.44
C MET A 174 8.53 5.33 9.10
N SER A 175 7.65 6.17 8.55
CA SER A 175 7.33 7.46 9.17
C SER A 175 6.73 7.31 10.57
N PHE A 176 5.86 6.33 10.79
CA PHE A 176 5.23 6.09 12.09
C PHE A 176 6.11 5.26 13.05
N GLY A 177 7.08 4.51 12.52
CA GLY A 177 7.93 3.59 13.28
C GLY A 177 7.23 2.30 13.70
N CYS A 178 6.17 1.87 12.98
CA CYS A 178 5.49 0.59 13.24
C CYS A 178 6.05 -0.54 12.36
N CYS A 179 5.66 -1.78 12.62
CA CYS A 179 6.12 -2.95 11.89
C CYS A 179 7.65 -3.12 11.90
N TYR A 180 8.28 -2.72 13.00
CA TYR A 180 9.74 -2.71 13.14
C TYR A 180 10.33 -4.11 13.30
N GLY A 181 11.56 -4.26 12.80
CA GLY A 181 12.30 -5.50 12.88
C GLY A 181 12.99 -5.71 14.23
N LYS A 182 13.59 -6.88 14.39
CA LYS A 182 14.39 -7.23 15.56
C LYS A 182 15.66 -6.39 15.64
N PRO A 183 16.14 -6.00 16.85
CA PRO A 183 17.46 -5.44 17.05
C PRO A 183 18.55 -6.40 16.59
N LEU A 184 19.62 -5.88 15.98
CA LEU A 184 20.70 -6.72 15.46
C LEU A 184 21.44 -7.50 16.52
N ASP A 185 21.58 -6.96 17.72
CA ASP A 185 22.21 -7.62 18.89
C ASP A 185 21.45 -8.87 19.37
N ARG A 186 20.14 -8.95 19.06
CA ARG A 186 19.29 -10.13 19.36
C ARG A 186 19.26 -11.16 18.24
N CYS A 187 19.99 -10.93 17.16
CA CYS A 187 20.06 -11.82 16.01
C CYS A 187 21.27 -12.74 16.07
N ARG A 188 21.19 -13.91 15.40
CA ARG A 188 22.37 -14.77 15.21
C ARG A 188 23.47 -14.01 14.47
N PRO A 189 24.77 -14.21 14.80
CA PRO A 189 25.88 -13.41 14.25
C PRO A 189 25.94 -13.33 12.73
N ARG A 190 25.58 -14.42 12.03
CA ARG A 190 25.53 -14.45 10.56
C ARG A 190 24.44 -13.51 10.02
N PHE A 191 23.25 -13.51 10.64
CA PHE A 191 22.14 -12.62 10.28
C PHE A 191 22.46 -11.17 10.61
N ALA A 192 23.01 -10.91 11.79
CA ALA A 192 23.41 -9.56 12.18
C ALA A 192 24.42 -8.98 11.20
N ARG A 193 25.41 -9.77 10.76
CA ARG A 193 26.42 -9.36 9.77
C ARG A 193 25.81 -9.05 8.40
N LEU A 194 24.84 -9.86 7.95
CA LEU A 194 24.13 -9.65 6.67
C LEU A 194 23.39 -8.31 6.63
N PHE A 195 22.72 -7.94 7.73
CA PHE A 195 21.90 -6.73 7.80
C PHE A 195 22.63 -5.50 8.32
N SER A 196 23.85 -5.63 8.87
CA SER A 196 24.60 -4.50 9.46
C SER A 196 24.76 -3.29 8.53
N PRO A 197 24.98 -3.43 7.21
CA PRO A 197 25.10 -2.28 6.31
C PRO A 197 23.76 -1.60 5.98
N PHE A 198 22.63 -2.27 6.22
CA PHE A 198 21.29 -1.84 5.79
C PHE A 198 20.30 -1.63 6.95
N THR A 199 20.78 -1.22 8.12
CA THR A 199 19.91 -1.07 9.30
C THR A 199 18.98 0.12 9.21
N THR A 200 17.80 0.00 9.83
CA THR A 200 16.93 1.14 10.11
C THR A 200 17.07 1.55 11.57
N ARG A 201 17.26 2.86 11.82
CA ARG A 201 17.29 3.46 13.15
C ARG A 201 16.17 4.49 13.24
N PHE A 202 15.20 4.24 14.10
CA PHE A 202 14.16 5.21 14.38
C PHE A 202 14.63 6.21 15.42
N SER A 203 14.39 7.50 15.19
CA SER A 203 14.66 8.55 16.18
C SER A 203 13.38 9.31 16.52
N GLY A 204 13.17 9.56 17.81
CA GLY A 204 12.07 10.35 18.35
C GLY A 204 11.07 9.55 19.17
N ARG A 205 10.69 10.13 20.32
CA ARG A 205 9.81 9.51 21.33
C ARG A 205 8.40 9.15 20.85
N LEU A 206 7.94 9.78 19.78
CA LEU A 206 6.61 9.53 19.20
C LEU A 206 6.60 8.34 18.24
N LYS A 207 7.77 7.83 17.81
CA LYS A 207 7.86 6.62 16.98
C LYS A 207 7.40 5.40 17.75
N LYS A 208 6.62 4.52 17.11
CA LYS A 208 6.09 3.32 17.76
C LYS A 208 7.21 2.40 18.26
N ALA A 209 8.32 2.28 17.52
CA ALA A 209 9.50 1.55 17.95
C ALA A 209 10.08 2.10 19.25
N ALA A 210 9.98 3.42 19.51
CA ALA A 210 10.43 4.05 20.73
C ALA A 210 9.44 3.85 21.88
N TYR A 211 8.16 4.28 21.75
CA TYR A 211 7.23 4.26 22.87
C TYR A 211 6.68 2.87 23.24
N GLU A 212 6.60 1.94 22.29
CA GLU A 212 6.14 0.55 22.54
C GLU A 212 7.33 -0.40 22.76
N GLY A 213 8.42 -0.22 22.00
CA GLY A 213 9.57 -1.13 22.01
C GLY A 213 10.77 -0.70 22.82
N GLY A 214 10.86 0.56 23.24
CA GLY A 214 12.06 1.11 23.88
C GLY A 214 13.29 1.16 22.96
N LEU A 215 13.08 1.25 21.63
CA LEU A 215 14.11 1.05 20.60
C LEU A 215 14.53 2.36 19.91
N ASP A 216 14.51 3.47 20.64
CA ASP A 216 14.98 4.77 20.11
C ASP A 216 16.48 4.71 19.77
N GLY A 217 16.84 5.02 18.53
CA GLY A 217 18.22 4.99 18.03
C GLY A 217 18.83 3.59 17.83
N VAL A 218 18.15 2.51 18.21
CA VAL A 218 18.65 1.13 18.10
C VAL A 218 18.69 0.67 16.65
N PRO A 219 19.78 0.00 16.18
CA PRO A 219 19.84 -0.57 14.83
C PRO A 219 18.94 -1.80 14.70
N LEU A 220 17.95 -1.72 13.83
CA LEU A 220 16.95 -2.75 13.59
C LEU A 220 17.08 -3.35 12.19
N ILE A 221 16.62 -4.60 12.02
CA ILE A 221 16.44 -5.20 10.69
C ILE A 221 15.46 -4.32 9.89
N PRO A 222 15.77 -3.92 8.64
CA PRO A 222 14.98 -2.97 7.85
C PRO A 222 13.75 -3.64 7.21
N VAL A 223 12.87 -4.25 8.00
CA VAL A 223 11.73 -5.05 7.50
C VAL A 223 10.80 -4.21 6.62
N GLN A 224 10.59 -2.94 6.94
CA GLN A 224 9.75 -2.05 6.15
C GLN A 224 10.36 -1.78 4.77
N THR A 225 11.67 -1.47 4.69
CA THR A 225 12.39 -1.26 3.42
C THR A 225 12.36 -2.52 2.56
N LEU A 226 12.66 -3.68 3.16
CA LEU A 226 12.61 -4.96 2.44
C LEU A 226 11.21 -5.25 1.91
N THR A 227 10.18 -4.99 2.72
CA THR A 227 8.78 -5.16 2.27
C THR A 227 8.45 -4.19 1.12
N SER A 228 8.88 -2.92 1.21
CA SER A 228 8.70 -1.94 0.13
C SER A 228 9.32 -2.43 -1.17
N VAL A 229 10.58 -2.84 -1.15
CA VAL A 229 11.30 -3.28 -2.35
C VAL A 229 10.67 -4.54 -2.94
N ILE A 230 10.43 -5.57 -2.12
CA ILE A 230 9.93 -6.86 -2.60
C ILE A 230 8.51 -6.74 -3.15
N CYS A 231 7.60 -6.07 -2.43
CA CYS A 231 6.23 -5.90 -2.91
C CYS A 231 6.16 -5.01 -4.14
N PHE A 232 6.94 -3.92 -4.19
CA PHE A 232 6.99 -3.04 -5.35
C PHE A 232 7.54 -3.77 -6.58
N ALA A 233 8.63 -4.52 -6.45
CA ALA A 233 9.20 -5.33 -7.54
C ALA A 233 8.21 -6.40 -8.04
N ALA A 234 7.49 -7.09 -7.12
CA ALA A 234 6.44 -8.03 -7.48
C ALA A 234 5.31 -7.37 -8.26
N GLY A 235 4.91 -6.16 -7.85
CA GLY A 235 3.90 -5.37 -8.56
C GLY A 235 4.34 -4.93 -9.94
N LEU A 236 5.59 -4.52 -10.13
CA LEU A 236 6.17 -4.18 -11.43
C LEU A 236 6.20 -5.39 -12.38
N MET A 237 6.68 -6.53 -11.89
CA MET A 237 6.70 -7.76 -12.68
C MET A 237 5.28 -8.21 -13.04
N SER A 238 4.33 -8.09 -12.12
CA SER A 238 2.92 -8.37 -12.38
C SER A 238 2.35 -7.44 -13.46
N ALA A 239 2.62 -6.13 -13.39
CA ALA A 239 2.18 -5.16 -14.39
C ALA A 239 2.78 -5.46 -15.78
N TYR A 240 4.05 -5.82 -15.85
CA TYR A 240 4.69 -6.25 -17.09
C TYR A 240 4.00 -7.48 -17.68
N LEU A 241 3.83 -8.55 -16.88
CA LEU A 241 3.16 -9.77 -17.32
C LEU A 241 1.72 -9.54 -17.76
N PHE A 242 1.03 -8.61 -17.08
CA PHE A 242 -0.32 -8.20 -17.46
C PHE A 242 -0.34 -7.58 -18.85
N LEU A 243 0.56 -6.63 -19.12
CA LEU A 243 0.68 -5.94 -20.41
C LEU A 243 1.10 -6.88 -21.53
N GLU A 244 1.79 -7.99 -21.22
CA GLU A 244 2.08 -9.09 -22.15
C GLU A 244 0.91 -10.07 -22.32
N GLY A 245 -0.28 -9.78 -21.72
CA GLY A 245 -1.47 -10.65 -21.81
C GLY A 245 -1.39 -11.92 -20.95
N ARG A 246 -0.35 -12.06 -20.10
CA ARG A 246 -0.12 -13.25 -19.25
C ARG A 246 -0.80 -13.10 -17.88
N PHE A 247 -2.13 -12.94 -17.87
CA PHE A 247 -2.92 -12.57 -16.69
C PHE A 247 -2.79 -13.54 -15.51
N GLY A 248 -2.80 -14.86 -15.76
CA GLY A 248 -2.62 -15.87 -14.70
C GLY A 248 -1.24 -15.76 -14.04
N ALA A 249 -0.17 -15.61 -14.83
CA ALA A 249 1.19 -15.42 -14.31
C ALA A 249 1.32 -14.08 -13.55
N SER A 250 0.73 -13.00 -14.07
CA SER A 250 0.65 -11.70 -13.42
C SER A 250 0.02 -11.80 -12.03
N PHE A 251 -1.13 -12.46 -11.91
CA PHE A 251 -1.83 -12.69 -10.65
C PHE A 251 -0.99 -13.50 -9.67
N LEU A 252 -0.42 -14.63 -10.12
CA LEU A 252 0.39 -15.50 -9.27
C LEU A 252 1.66 -14.80 -8.76
N VAL A 253 2.40 -14.11 -9.62
CA VAL A 253 3.62 -13.39 -9.21
C VAL A 253 3.31 -12.37 -8.12
N ALA A 254 2.29 -11.53 -8.32
CA ALA A 254 1.90 -10.52 -7.33
C ALA A 254 1.55 -11.17 -5.98
N LEU A 255 0.70 -12.19 -5.96
CA LEU A 255 0.23 -12.78 -4.73
C LEU A 255 1.28 -13.70 -4.09
N LEU A 256 1.90 -14.60 -4.83
CA LEU A 256 2.83 -15.55 -4.24
C LEU A 256 4.06 -14.86 -3.64
N VAL A 257 4.63 -13.88 -4.34
CA VAL A 257 5.80 -13.15 -3.84
C VAL A 257 5.44 -12.34 -2.59
N THR A 258 4.32 -11.60 -2.63
CA THR A 258 3.91 -10.78 -1.47
C THR A 258 3.50 -11.65 -0.27
N GLN A 259 2.83 -12.78 -0.47
CA GLN A 259 2.42 -13.66 0.62
C GLN A 259 3.59 -14.47 1.17
N ALA A 260 4.50 -14.97 0.32
CA ALA A 260 5.73 -15.61 0.77
C ALA A 260 6.60 -14.66 1.60
N TRP A 261 6.76 -13.40 1.13
CA TRP A 261 7.46 -12.40 1.90
C TRP A 261 6.75 -12.07 3.23
N ARG A 262 5.43 -11.97 3.23
CA ARG A 262 4.66 -11.74 4.45
C ARG A 262 4.89 -12.85 5.47
N PHE A 263 4.85 -14.10 5.02
CA PHE A 263 5.15 -15.25 5.88
C PHE A 263 6.56 -15.16 6.49
N VAL A 264 7.57 -14.87 5.68
CA VAL A 264 8.97 -14.77 6.12
C VAL A 264 9.20 -13.53 7.01
N SER A 265 8.63 -12.39 6.65
CA SER A 265 8.83 -11.14 7.39
C SER A 265 8.33 -11.17 8.83
N GLU A 266 7.32 -12.00 9.15
CA GLU A 266 6.84 -12.18 10.52
C GLU A 266 7.93 -12.72 11.46
N PHE A 267 8.87 -13.55 10.95
CA PHE A 267 10.02 -14.01 11.74
C PHE A 267 11.08 -12.94 12.01
N LEU A 268 11.10 -11.89 11.19
CA LEU A 268 12.06 -10.78 11.31
C LEU A 268 11.54 -9.65 12.20
N ARG A 269 10.26 -9.64 12.52
CA ARG A 269 9.59 -8.57 13.27
C ARG A 269 9.65 -8.80 14.77
N LEU A 270 9.56 -7.69 15.52
CA LEU A 270 9.50 -7.71 16.99
C LEU A 270 8.14 -7.21 17.52
N ASP A 271 7.37 -6.45 16.73
CA ASP A 271 6.08 -5.92 17.16
C ASP A 271 5.07 -7.04 17.46
N HIS A 272 4.27 -6.85 18.52
CA HIS A 272 3.31 -7.87 18.97
C HIS A 272 2.18 -8.11 17.94
N ARG A 273 1.98 -9.38 17.55
CA ARG A 273 1.02 -9.84 16.54
C ARG A 273 0.08 -10.95 17.02
N GLY A 274 -0.17 -11.03 18.32
CA GLY A 274 -0.98 -12.08 18.93
C GLY A 274 -0.15 -13.17 19.57
N ALA A 275 -0.82 -14.09 20.30
CA ALA A 275 -0.18 -15.19 21.02
C ALA A 275 -0.05 -16.39 20.07
N GLY A 276 1.17 -16.96 19.95
CA GLY A 276 1.40 -18.21 19.20
C GLY A 276 2.76 -18.26 18.52
N LYS A 277 3.26 -19.49 18.23
CA LYS A 277 4.51 -19.71 17.50
C LYS A 277 4.37 -19.33 16.01
N VAL A 278 3.18 -19.49 15.44
CA VAL A 278 2.81 -19.09 14.08
C VAL A 278 1.71 -18.04 14.21
N SER A 279 1.90 -16.90 13.56
CA SER A 279 0.90 -15.83 13.59
C SER A 279 -0.29 -16.17 12.70
N ILE A 280 -1.48 -15.65 13.04
CA ILE A 280 -2.68 -15.76 12.19
C ILE A 280 -2.40 -15.20 10.79
N TYR A 281 -1.57 -14.15 10.68
CA TYR A 281 -1.19 -13.56 9.40
C TYR A 281 -0.33 -14.50 8.54
N GLN A 282 0.50 -15.33 9.15
CA GLN A 282 1.24 -16.37 8.44
C GLN A 282 0.29 -17.43 7.87
N LEU A 283 -0.69 -17.86 8.67
CA LEU A 283 -1.72 -18.81 8.21
C LEU A 283 -2.55 -18.21 7.06
N MET A 284 -3.01 -16.97 7.19
CA MET A 284 -3.70 -16.24 6.12
C MET A 284 -2.87 -16.19 4.84
N SER A 285 -1.55 -15.94 4.95
CA SER A 285 -0.65 -15.90 3.79
C SER A 285 -0.55 -17.25 3.07
N LEU A 286 -0.45 -18.36 3.82
CA LEU A 286 -0.42 -19.71 3.25
C LEU A 286 -1.74 -20.06 2.55
N VAL A 287 -2.88 -19.75 3.18
CA VAL A 287 -4.20 -19.97 2.60
C VAL A 287 -4.35 -19.18 1.30
N MET A 288 -3.98 -17.88 1.30
CA MET A 288 -4.04 -17.06 0.07
C MET A 288 -3.14 -17.61 -1.02
N ALA A 289 -1.92 -18.04 -0.71
CA ALA A 289 -1.01 -18.63 -1.68
C ALA A 289 -1.61 -19.91 -2.31
N ALA A 290 -2.12 -20.83 -1.49
CA ALA A 290 -2.75 -22.06 -1.96
C ALA A 290 -4.01 -21.78 -2.82
N CYS A 291 -4.91 -20.90 -2.34
CA CYS A 291 -6.11 -20.52 -3.07
C CYS A 291 -5.81 -19.77 -4.38
N SER A 292 -4.69 -19.05 -4.46
CA SER A 292 -4.27 -18.37 -5.70
C SER A 292 -3.97 -19.37 -6.82
N PHE A 293 -3.31 -20.47 -6.52
CA PHE A 293 -3.11 -21.54 -7.50
C PHE A 293 -4.44 -22.15 -7.93
N LEU A 294 -5.32 -22.47 -6.96
CA LEU A 294 -6.61 -23.05 -7.26
C LEU A 294 -7.44 -22.13 -8.15
N LEU A 295 -7.48 -20.81 -7.89
CA LEU A 295 -8.20 -19.84 -8.72
C LEU A 295 -7.68 -19.83 -10.16
N VAL A 296 -6.38 -19.85 -10.39
CA VAL A 296 -5.82 -19.87 -11.76
C VAL A 296 -6.20 -21.16 -12.50
N PHE A 297 -6.17 -22.31 -11.82
CA PHE A 297 -6.57 -23.57 -12.46
C PHE A 297 -8.09 -23.66 -12.73
N THR A 298 -8.94 -23.12 -11.86
CA THR A 298 -10.39 -23.19 -12.00
C THR A 298 -10.93 -22.15 -13.00
N ILE A 299 -10.34 -20.96 -13.04
CA ILE A 299 -10.76 -19.87 -13.95
C ILE A 299 -10.03 -19.95 -15.30
N GLY A 300 -9.12 -20.91 -15.47
CA GLY A 300 -8.10 -20.99 -16.53
C GLY A 300 -8.57 -21.03 -17.99
N LYS A 301 -9.88 -21.08 -18.29
CA LYS A 301 -10.41 -20.78 -19.63
C LYS A 301 -10.79 -19.30 -19.68
N ILE A 302 -9.81 -18.45 -19.97
CA ILE A 302 -10.03 -17.02 -20.16
C ILE A 302 -10.82 -16.83 -21.45
N PRO A 303 -12.01 -16.18 -21.43
CA PRO A 303 -12.66 -15.73 -22.65
C PRO A 303 -11.67 -14.90 -23.48
N ALA A 304 -11.85 -14.85 -24.80
CA ALA A 304 -11.02 -14.00 -25.66
C ALA A 304 -11.02 -12.55 -25.14
N VAL A 305 -9.92 -12.13 -24.55
CA VAL A 305 -9.75 -10.78 -23.99
C VAL A 305 -8.88 -9.99 -24.98
N PRO A 306 -9.15 -8.70 -25.22
CA PRO A 306 -8.32 -7.88 -26.08
C PRO A 306 -6.87 -7.89 -25.61
N VAL A 307 -5.92 -7.81 -26.56
CA VAL A 307 -4.51 -7.62 -26.24
C VAL A 307 -4.35 -6.27 -25.55
N PRO A 308 -3.63 -6.20 -24.42
CA PRO A 308 -3.38 -4.94 -23.74
C PRO A 308 -2.66 -3.94 -24.64
N VAL A 309 -3.12 -2.69 -24.67
CA VAL A 309 -2.51 -1.60 -25.43
C VAL A 309 -2.23 -0.45 -24.46
N LEU A 310 -0.98 -0.22 -24.10
CA LEU A 310 -0.58 0.71 -23.06
C LEU A 310 -1.08 2.15 -23.31
N SER A 311 -1.10 2.62 -24.57
CA SER A 311 -1.61 3.95 -24.91
C SER A 311 -3.08 4.15 -24.55
N LYS A 312 -3.93 3.11 -24.67
CA LYS A 312 -5.32 3.13 -24.20
C LYS A 312 -5.40 3.24 -22.68
N GLY A 313 -4.46 2.58 -21.99
CA GLY A 313 -4.33 2.67 -20.54
C GLY A 313 -4.05 4.10 -20.09
N PHE A 314 -3.11 4.79 -20.72
CA PHE A 314 -2.84 6.21 -20.42
C PHE A 314 -4.02 7.12 -20.78
N ALA A 315 -4.68 6.87 -21.90
CA ALA A 315 -5.87 7.62 -22.29
C ALA A 315 -6.99 7.53 -21.24
N SER A 316 -7.11 6.40 -20.53
CA SER A 316 -8.12 6.22 -19.47
C SER A 316 -7.88 7.08 -18.23
N VAL A 317 -6.63 7.52 -17.99
CA VAL A 317 -6.23 8.31 -16.83
C VAL A 317 -5.87 9.77 -17.16
N SER A 318 -6.01 10.20 -18.42
CA SER A 318 -5.68 11.57 -18.86
C SER A 318 -6.87 12.53 -18.82
N GLY A 319 -8.10 12.04 -18.61
CA GLY A 319 -9.33 12.84 -18.64
C GLY A 319 -9.64 13.56 -17.32
N ALA A 320 -10.39 14.68 -17.38
CA ALA A 320 -10.82 15.43 -16.20
C ALA A 320 -11.62 14.56 -15.19
N SER A 321 -12.45 13.63 -15.66
CA SER A 321 -13.20 12.71 -14.80
C SER A 321 -12.28 11.84 -13.95
N TYR A 322 -11.16 11.40 -14.50
CA TYR A 322 -10.16 10.64 -13.74
C TYR A 322 -9.47 11.53 -12.69
N LEU A 323 -9.07 12.74 -13.06
CA LEU A 323 -8.43 13.67 -12.12
C LEU A 323 -9.33 13.97 -10.93
N ILE A 324 -10.60 14.30 -11.17
CA ILE A 324 -11.58 14.53 -10.11
C ILE A 324 -11.75 13.30 -9.22
N PHE A 325 -11.82 12.12 -9.83
CA PHE A 325 -11.94 10.86 -9.07
C PHE A 325 -10.74 10.61 -8.17
N ILE A 326 -9.51 10.72 -8.72
CA ILE A 326 -8.30 10.38 -7.96
C ILE A 326 -7.99 11.41 -6.87
N GLU A 327 -8.24 12.69 -7.12
CA GLU A 327 -8.10 13.76 -6.12
C GLU A 327 -9.11 13.62 -4.98
N THR A 328 -10.38 13.34 -5.32
CA THR A 328 -11.42 13.07 -4.32
C THR A 328 -11.04 11.86 -3.46
N LEU A 329 -10.58 10.78 -4.08
CA LEU A 329 -10.12 9.59 -3.39
C LEU A 329 -8.94 9.92 -2.47
N TRP A 330 -7.97 10.69 -2.96
CA TRP A 330 -6.80 11.08 -2.17
C TRP A 330 -7.20 11.89 -0.94
N VAL A 331 -8.06 12.90 -1.09
CA VAL A 331 -8.56 13.73 0.02
C VAL A 331 -9.30 12.86 1.04
N MET A 332 -10.21 11.99 0.60
CA MET A 332 -10.97 11.09 1.48
C MET A 332 -10.02 10.14 2.25
N MET A 333 -9.07 9.52 1.57
CA MET A 333 -8.10 8.62 2.20
C MET A 333 -7.18 9.37 3.17
N PHE A 334 -6.72 10.57 2.80
CA PHE A 334 -5.89 11.40 3.65
C PHE A 334 -6.64 11.84 4.93
N LEU A 335 -7.87 12.28 4.82
CA LEU A 335 -8.70 12.65 5.97
C LEU A 335 -9.00 11.43 6.87
N PHE A 336 -9.12 10.25 6.29
CA PHE A 336 -9.39 9.03 7.05
C PHE A 336 -8.13 8.46 7.75
N LEU A 337 -6.97 8.46 7.07
CA LEU A 337 -5.73 7.85 7.55
C LEU A 337 -4.76 8.86 8.18
N GLY A 338 -4.89 10.14 7.85
CA GLY A 338 -3.96 11.20 8.26
C GLY A 338 -4.07 11.59 9.72
N ARG A 339 -5.25 11.42 10.32
CA ARG A 339 -5.51 11.80 11.71
C ARG A 339 -4.90 10.79 12.66
N SER A 340 -4.00 11.25 13.54
CA SER A 340 -3.45 10.40 14.60
C SER A 340 -4.45 10.26 15.75
N THR A 341 -4.71 9.01 16.14
CA THR A 341 -5.49 8.68 17.34
C THR A 341 -4.60 8.31 18.53
N VAL A 342 -3.30 8.19 18.30
CA VAL A 342 -2.32 7.72 19.30
C VAL A 342 -1.45 8.86 19.81
N THR A 343 -1.20 9.88 18.96
CA THR A 343 -0.43 11.07 19.35
C THR A 343 -1.32 12.30 19.36
N ALA A 344 -1.09 13.18 20.31
CA ALA A 344 -1.74 14.49 20.44
C ALA A 344 -0.68 15.57 20.58
N SER A 345 -1.07 16.82 20.42
CA SER A 345 -0.21 18.00 20.65
C SER A 345 -0.90 19.00 21.56
N GLU A 346 -0.11 19.83 22.19
CA GLU A 346 -0.55 21.04 22.88
C GLU A 346 -0.05 22.23 22.07
N LEU A 347 -0.96 23.13 21.71
CA LEU A 347 -0.70 24.31 20.89
C LEU A 347 -0.85 25.56 21.74
N PHE A 348 0.19 26.35 21.82
CA PHE A 348 0.19 27.59 22.56
C PHE A 348 0.14 28.77 21.60
N PHE A 349 -0.88 29.60 21.71
CA PHE A 349 -1.06 30.82 20.90
C PHE A 349 -0.67 32.05 21.72
N TYR A 350 0.14 32.94 21.11
CA TYR A 350 0.59 34.17 21.71
C TYR A 350 0.73 35.27 20.66
N VAL A 351 0.65 36.52 21.12
CA VAL A 351 0.86 37.69 20.26
C VAL A 351 2.36 37.92 20.06
N ARG A 352 2.78 38.03 18.83
CA ARG A 352 4.16 38.39 18.49
C ARG A 352 4.37 39.89 18.71
N ARG A 353 4.80 40.25 19.91
CA ARG A 353 4.98 41.66 20.31
C ARG A 353 6.06 42.41 19.50
N ASP A 354 6.98 41.69 18.86
CA ASP A 354 7.98 42.22 17.94
C ASP A 354 7.40 42.70 16.61
N ARG A 355 6.11 42.47 16.36
CA ARG A 355 5.40 42.84 15.13
C ARG A 355 4.15 43.68 15.36
N VAL A 356 3.93 44.16 16.56
CA VAL A 356 2.77 44.99 16.92
C VAL A 356 3.22 46.43 17.17
#